data_78965a0a997880688446c66399b0d144
#
_entry.id   78965a0a997880688446c66399b0d144
#
_cell.length_a   1.000
_cell.length_b   1.000
_cell.length_c   1.000
_cell.angle_alpha   90.00
_cell.angle_beta   90.00
_cell.angle_gamma   90.00
#
_symmetry.space_group_name_H-M   'P 1'
#
loop_
_entity.id
_entity.type
_entity.pdbx_description
1 polymer ?
#
loop_
_entity_poly.entity_id
_entity_poly.type
_entity_poly.pdbx_seq_one_letter_code
_entity_poly.pdbx_strand_id
1 'polypeptide(L)'
;MTVARITIEPMQPKYNADVGRLLVHGFCGKFQHLTNLSEENLALFFEKMLDSFPAEPASLRVVALQAGEVIGTLSIKWSANAEVQQATSHFPSWKDYHFIGKWAFLKLLIGLSLLEHKPLAEECYIADVAVHPDHRSKGIGRLLLEWAQQYALAEPSLSILSLHVAGTNPRAKQLYEQLSFSTHIQEYSILRHFFFNEGTWHYMTRKLKS
;
A
#
# COMPACT_ATOMS: atom_id res chain seq x y z
N MET A 1 14.65 -1.35 -30.57
CA MET A 1 14.32 -2.17 -29.38
C MET A 1 12.88 -1.85 -29.00
N THR A 2 11.98 -2.81 -29.13
CA THR A 2 10.57 -2.62 -28.77
C THR A 2 10.50 -2.61 -27.25
N VAL A 3 10.12 -1.48 -26.64
CA VAL A 3 9.90 -1.41 -25.19
C VAL A 3 8.73 -2.34 -24.87
N ALA A 4 8.96 -3.33 -24.01
CA ALA A 4 7.93 -4.26 -23.61
C ALA A 4 6.76 -3.49 -22.97
N ARG A 5 5.54 -3.81 -23.41
CA ARG A 5 4.30 -3.18 -22.93
C ARG A 5 4.11 -3.48 -21.45
N ILE A 6 3.71 -2.47 -20.68
CA ILE A 6 3.34 -2.65 -19.28
C ILE A 6 1.87 -3.09 -19.21
N THR A 7 1.59 -4.14 -18.44
CA THR A 7 0.24 -4.61 -18.12
C THR A 7 -0.02 -4.45 -16.63
N ILE A 8 -1.30 -4.21 -16.24
CA ILE A 8 -1.72 -4.24 -14.85
C ILE A 8 -2.65 -5.42 -14.67
N GLU A 9 -2.35 -6.28 -13.71
CA GLU A 9 -3.07 -7.52 -13.45
C GLU A 9 -3.43 -7.64 -11.97
N PRO A 10 -4.53 -8.35 -11.64
CA PRO A 10 -4.83 -8.70 -10.26
C PRO A 10 -3.68 -9.50 -9.61
N MET A 11 -3.46 -9.24 -8.33
CA MET A 11 -2.47 -9.97 -7.53
C MET A 11 -2.75 -11.47 -7.54
N GLN A 12 -1.70 -12.27 -7.68
CA GLN A 12 -1.73 -13.73 -7.59
C GLN A 12 -0.64 -14.19 -6.63
N PRO A 13 -0.80 -15.36 -5.94
CA PRO A 13 0.18 -15.86 -4.97
C PRO A 13 1.60 -15.99 -5.53
N LYS A 14 1.75 -16.28 -6.82
CA LYS A 14 3.06 -16.37 -7.48
C LYS A 14 3.87 -15.06 -7.45
N TYR A 15 3.22 -13.92 -7.18
CA TYR A 15 3.86 -12.61 -7.11
C TYR A 15 4.18 -12.17 -5.67
N ASN A 16 3.82 -12.97 -4.64
CA ASN A 16 3.94 -12.57 -3.24
C ASN A 16 5.38 -12.19 -2.87
N ALA A 17 6.37 -12.96 -3.31
CA ALA A 17 7.78 -12.68 -3.06
C ALA A 17 8.25 -11.36 -3.72
N ASP A 18 7.86 -11.11 -4.97
CA ASP A 18 8.23 -9.87 -5.69
C ASP A 18 7.54 -8.65 -5.06
N VAL A 19 6.27 -8.78 -4.74
CA VAL A 19 5.52 -7.70 -4.07
C VAL A 19 6.06 -7.46 -2.66
N GLY A 20 6.43 -8.50 -1.92
CA GLY A 20 7.11 -8.36 -0.62
C GLY A 20 8.36 -7.48 -0.71
N ARG A 21 9.22 -7.73 -1.71
CA ARG A 21 10.39 -6.88 -2.01
C ARG A 21 10.02 -5.45 -2.37
N LEU A 22 8.99 -5.24 -3.20
CA LEU A 22 8.52 -3.91 -3.56
C LEU A 22 8.00 -3.12 -2.35
N LEU A 23 7.29 -3.78 -1.44
CA LEU A 23 6.78 -3.15 -0.21
C LEU A 23 7.94 -2.71 0.69
N VAL A 24 9.02 -3.49 0.80
CA VAL A 24 10.23 -3.05 1.50
C VAL A 24 10.74 -1.75 0.89
N HIS A 25 10.91 -1.66 -0.42
CA HIS A 25 11.36 -0.44 -1.09
C HIS A 25 10.41 0.75 -0.96
N GLY A 26 9.09 0.49 -0.86
CA GLY A 26 8.07 1.51 -0.63
C GLY A 26 8.07 2.04 0.81
N PHE A 27 8.36 1.17 1.76
CA PHE A 27 8.31 1.45 3.19
C PHE A 27 9.68 1.47 3.87
N CYS A 28 10.79 1.27 3.14
CA CYS A 28 12.14 1.01 3.65
C CYS A 28 12.56 2.00 4.76
N GLY A 29 12.40 3.29 4.55
CA GLY A 29 12.74 4.29 5.54
C GLY A 29 11.91 4.22 6.83
N LYS A 30 10.67 3.68 6.76
CA LYS A 30 9.75 3.62 7.89
C LYS A 30 10.01 2.41 8.78
N PHE A 31 10.16 1.22 8.19
CA PHE A 31 10.34 -0.01 8.96
C PHE A 31 11.79 -0.29 9.36
N GLN A 32 12.78 0.28 8.68
CA GLN A 32 14.18 0.20 9.11
C GLN A 32 14.45 0.90 10.45
N HIS A 33 13.78 2.05 10.70
CA HIS A 33 13.86 2.70 12.02
C HIS A 33 13.19 1.90 13.13
N LEU A 34 12.20 1.10 12.76
CA LEU A 34 11.42 0.32 13.72
C LEU A 34 12.12 -0.95 14.16
N THR A 35 12.86 -1.58 13.24
CA THR A 35 13.49 -2.87 13.44
C THR A 35 14.89 -2.89 12.81
N ASN A 36 15.84 -3.58 13.43
CA ASN A 36 17.18 -3.80 12.84
C ASN A 36 17.19 -5.01 11.88
N LEU A 37 16.07 -5.26 11.19
CA LEU A 37 15.95 -6.37 10.26
C LEU A 37 16.63 -6.03 8.92
N SER A 38 17.20 -7.07 8.29
CA SER A 38 17.68 -6.94 6.90
C SER A 38 16.50 -6.77 5.94
N GLU A 39 16.80 -6.24 4.75
CA GLU A 39 15.78 -6.09 3.70
C GLU A 39 15.17 -7.44 3.30
N GLU A 40 15.97 -8.52 3.29
CA GLU A 40 15.49 -9.87 3.00
C GLU A 40 14.48 -10.36 4.05
N ASN A 41 14.76 -10.14 5.34
CA ASN A 41 13.85 -10.53 6.41
C ASN A 41 12.56 -9.71 6.38
N LEU A 42 12.63 -8.42 6.05
CA LEU A 42 11.44 -7.59 5.84
C LEU A 42 10.65 -8.04 4.61
N ALA A 43 11.32 -8.38 3.50
CA ALA A 43 10.66 -8.88 2.30
C ALA A 43 9.94 -10.20 2.58
N LEU A 44 10.60 -11.14 3.27
CA LEU A 44 10.00 -12.40 3.68
C LEU A 44 8.82 -12.20 4.66
N PHE A 45 8.91 -11.21 5.54
CA PHE A 45 7.78 -10.83 6.42
C PHE A 45 6.57 -10.39 5.60
N PHE A 46 6.74 -9.48 4.62
CA PHE A 46 5.64 -9.04 3.77
C PHE A 46 5.11 -10.16 2.87
N GLU A 47 5.98 -11.01 2.31
CA GLU A 47 5.58 -12.17 1.53
C GLU A 47 4.65 -13.08 2.36
N LYS A 48 5.05 -13.45 3.57
CA LYS A 48 4.23 -14.28 4.47
C LYS A 48 2.94 -13.59 4.91
N MET A 49 2.95 -12.27 5.07
CA MET A 49 1.70 -11.52 5.31
C MET A 49 0.75 -11.64 4.11
N LEU A 50 1.26 -11.53 2.89
CA LEU A 50 0.46 -11.70 1.66
C LEU A 50 -0.04 -13.13 1.49
N ASP A 51 0.74 -14.14 1.89
CA ASP A 51 0.32 -15.55 1.90
C ASP A 51 -0.81 -15.80 2.91
N SER A 52 -0.70 -15.21 4.10
CA SER A 52 -1.67 -15.38 5.19
C SER A 52 -2.97 -14.60 4.97
N PHE A 53 -2.87 -13.48 4.26
CA PHE A 53 -3.99 -12.56 3.99
C PHE A 53 -4.09 -12.27 2.49
N PRO A 54 -4.44 -13.28 1.67
CA PRO A 54 -4.43 -13.15 0.20
C PRO A 54 -5.45 -12.13 -0.33
N ALA A 55 -6.56 -11.96 0.37
CA ALA A 55 -7.55 -10.93 0.07
C ALA A 55 -8.37 -10.61 1.32
N GLU A 56 -8.31 -9.38 1.79
CA GLU A 56 -9.32 -8.87 2.72
C GLU A 56 -10.62 -8.62 1.94
N PRO A 57 -11.79 -8.92 2.52
CA PRO A 57 -13.06 -8.48 1.95
C PRO A 57 -13.01 -6.96 1.75
N ALA A 58 -13.45 -6.48 0.58
CA ALA A 58 -13.39 -5.06 0.23
C ALA A 58 -11.96 -4.49 0.07
N SER A 59 -11.05 -5.31 -0.41
CA SER A 59 -9.74 -4.86 -0.87
C SER A 59 -9.33 -5.53 -2.18
N LEU A 60 -8.48 -4.86 -2.93
CA LEU A 60 -7.92 -5.39 -4.18
C LEU A 60 -6.49 -4.90 -4.34
N ARG A 61 -5.59 -5.83 -4.63
CA ARG A 61 -4.21 -5.53 -4.99
C ARG A 61 -3.96 -5.87 -6.45
N VAL A 62 -3.20 -5.02 -7.11
CA VAL A 62 -2.74 -5.24 -8.49
C VAL A 62 -1.22 -5.12 -8.58
N VAL A 63 -0.68 -5.73 -9.63
CA VAL A 63 0.74 -5.65 -10.01
C VAL A 63 0.88 -5.06 -11.40
N ALA A 64 1.89 -4.23 -11.59
CA ALA A 64 2.34 -3.78 -12.91
C ALA A 64 3.45 -4.71 -13.39
N LEU A 65 3.27 -5.30 -14.56
CA LEU A 65 4.21 -6.25 -15.16
C LEU A 65 4.85 -5.66 -16.41
N GLN A 66 6.14 -5.89 -16.58
CA GLN A 66 6.87 -5.61 -17.81
C GLN A 66 7.73 -6.83 -18.16
N ALA A 67 7.53 -7.40 -19.34
CA ALA A 67 8.19 -8.64 -19.77
C ALA A 67 8.02 -9.81 -18.77
N GLY A 68 6.90 -9.86 -18.03
CA GLY A 68 6.63 -10.89 -17.02
C GLY A 68 7.19 -10.59 -15.62
N GLU A 69 7.98 -9.53 -15.46
CA GLU A 69 8.55 -9.11 -14.17
C GLU A 69 7.64 -8.11 -13.45
N VAL A 70 7.51 -8.24 -12.13
CA VAL A 70 6.74 -7.31 -11.29
C VAL A 70 7.57 -6.04 -11.06
N ILE A 71 7.13 -4.92 -11.65
CA ILE A 71 7.81 -3.62 -11.57
C ILE A 71 7.11 -2.61 -10.67
N GLY A 72 5.90 -2.93 -10.22
CA GLY A 72 5.14 -2.08 -9.31
C GLY A 72 3.91 -2.80 -8.76
N THR A 73 3.35 -2.27 -7.68
CA THR A 73 2.12 -2.75 -7.05
C THR A 73 1.32 -1.59 -6.48
N LEU A 74 0.01 -1.79 -6.38
CA LEU A 74 -0.92 -0.87 -5.74
C LEU A 74 -2.02 -1.68 -5.05
N SER A 75 -2.43 -1.25 -3.85
CA SER A 75 -3.57 -1.81 -3.13
C SER A 75 -4.61 -0.74 -2.87
N ILE A 76 -5.88 -1.09 -3.09
CA ILE A 76 -7.04 -0.27 -2.73
C ILE A 76 -7.91 -1.00 -1.71
N LYS A 77 -8.59 -0.23 -0.88
CA LYS A 77 -9.59 -0.71 0.10
C LYS A 77 -10.83 0.18 0.01
N TRP A 78 -11.99 -0.40 0.32
CA TRP A 78 -13.26 0.35 0.45
C TRP A 78 -14.05 -0.17 1.64
N SER A 79 -15.11 0.52 2.01
CA SER A 79 -15.95 0.08 3.12
C SER A 79 -16.73 -1.18 2.74
N ALA A 80 -16.52 -2.28 3.49
CA ALA A 80 -17.33 -3.48 3.34
C ALA A 80 -18.67 -3.32 4.05
N ASN A 81 -19.74 -3.90 3.51
CA ASN A 81 -20.99 -4.02 4.22
C ASN A 81 -20.79 -4.83 5.52
N ALA A 82 -21.54 -4.47 6.59
CA ALA A 82 -21.34 -5.01 7.94
C ALA A 82 -21.36 -6.56 8.03
N GLU A 83 -22.03 -7.24 7.11
CA GLU A 83 -22.09 -8.70 7.03
C GLU A 83 -20.76 -9.35 6.59
N VAL A 84 -19.93 -8.63 5.83
CA VAL A 84 -18.66 -9.12 5.31
C VAL A 84 -17.50 -8.91 6.30
N GLN A 85 -17.64 -7.99 7.24
CA GLN A 85 -16.61 -7.68 8.25
C GLN A 85 -16.38 -8.79 9.29
N GLN A 86 -17.29 -9.75 9.44
CA GLN A 86 -17.16 -10.85 10.42
C GLN A 86 -16.29 -12.02 9.95
N ALA A 87 -15.93 -12.09 8.70
CA ALA A 87 -15.07 -13.14 8.18
C ALA A 87 -13.60 -12.69 8.22
N THR A 88 -12.87 -13.23 9.19
CA THR A 88 -11.41 -13.35 9.15
C THR A 88 -10.55 -12.17 9.67
N SER A 89 -10.63 -11.87 10.96
CA SER A 89 -9.44 -11.33 11.64
C SER A 89 -8.60 -12.48 12.20
N HIS A 90 -7.92 -13.22 11.33
CA HIS A 90 -6.89 -14.14 11.79
C HIS A 90 -5.61 -13.35 12.03
N PHE A 91 -5.21 -13.18 13.29
CA PHE A 91 -3.89 -12.65 13.59
C PHE A 91 -2.84 -13.62 13.06
N PRO A 92 -1.76 -13.13 12.42
CA PRO A 92 -0.68 -13.99 11.92
C PRO A 92 -0.09 -14.77 13.09
N SER A 93 0.09 -16.09 12.89
CA SER A 93 0.67 -16.94 13.91
C SER A 93 2.17 -16.64 14.08
N TRP A 94 2.60 -16.37 15.31
CA TRP A 94 4.03 -16.19 15.61
C TRP A 94 4.91 -17.30 15.01
N LYS A 95 4.40 -18.52 14.91
CA LYS A 95 5.15 -19.68 14.41
C LYS A 95 5.69 -19.46 12.98
N ASP A 96 4.97 -18.70 12.16
CA ASP A 96 5.34 -18.42 10.77
C ASP A 96 6.37 -17.29 10.63
N TYR A 97 6.59 -16.52 11.73
CA TYR A 97 7.44 -15.34 11.76
C TYR A 97 8.60 -15.45 12.75
N HIS A 98 8.92 -16.66 13.24
CA HIS A 98 9.98 -16.87 14.24
C HIS A 98 11.37 -16.38 13.78
N PHE A 99 11.61 -16.28 12.48
CA PHE A 99 12.87 -15.84 11.86
C PHE A 99 13.22 -14.37 12.15
N ILE A 100 12.25 -13.52 12.51
CA ILE A 100 12.51 -12.10 12.82
C ILE A 100 12.59 -11.78 14.31
N GLY A 101 12.29 -12.74 15.19
CA GLY A 101 12.26 -12.51 16.63
C GLY A 101 10.98 -11.83 17.13
N LYS A 102 10.53 -12.17 18.35
CA LYS A 102 9.22 -11.75 18.90
C LYS A 102 9.04 -10.23 18.97
N TRP A 103 10.09 -9.52 19.37
CA TRP A 103 10.02 -8.07 19.53
C TRP A 103 9.92 -7.34 18.19
N ALA A 104 10.66 -7.79 17.17
CA ALA A 104 10.56 -7.21 15.84
C ALA A 104 9.17 -7.48 15.22
N PHE A 105 8.67 -8.71 15.38
CA PHE A 105 7.32 -9.07 14.94
C PHE A 105 6.25 -8.18 15.58
N LEU A 106 6.27 -8.00 16.91
CA LEU A 106 5.33 -7.14 17.62
C LEU A 106 5.42 -5.68 17.13
N LYS A 107 6.63 -5.14 16.97
CA LYS A 107 6.84 -3.79 16.45
C LYS A 107 6.29 -3.62 15.04
N LEU A 108 6.49 -4.60 14.16
CA LEU A 108 5.96 -4.57 12.79
C LEU A 108 4.43 -4.57 12.78
N LEU A 109 3.78 -5.41 13.61
CA LEU A 109 2.33 -5.43 13.73
C LEU A 109 1.77 -4.10 14.25
N ILE A 110 2.40 -3.52 15.28
CA ILE A 110 2.00 -2.20 15.79
C ILE A 110 2.22 -1.14 14.70
N GLY A 111 3.36 -1.17 14.01
CA GLY A 111 3.64 -0.24 12.92
C GLY A 111 2.60 -0.33 11.81
N LEU A 112 2.24 -1.52 11.36
CA LEU A 112 1.19 -1.72 10.35
C LEU A 112 -0.16 -1.20 10.84
N SER A 113 -0.54 -1.46 12.10
CA SER A 113 -1.80 -0.97 12.66
C SER A 113 -1.87 0.56 12.75
N LEU A 114 -0.74 1.24 12.97
CA LEU A 114 -0.67 2.71 12.97
C LEU A 114 -0.80 3.33 11.58
N LEU A 115 -0.53 2.55 10.53
CA LEU A 115 -0.70 2.97 9.13
C LEU A 115 -2.06 2.57 8.57
N GLU A 116 -2.82 1.77 9.30
CA GLU A 116 -4.14 1.33 8.85
C GLU A 116 -5.11 2.50 8.80
N HIS A 117 -5.85 2.59 7.70
CA HIS A 117 -6.97 3.49 7.50
C HIS A 117 -8.24 2.66 7.27
N LYS A 118 -9.32 3.04 7.93
CA LYS A 118 -10.65 2.46 7.70
C LYS A 118 -11.40 3.37 6.74
N PRO A 119 -11.65 2.93 5.50
CA PRO A 119 -12.37 3.75 4.53
C PRO A 119 -13.76 4.11 5.02
N LEU A 120 -14.16 5.36 4.76
CA LEU A 120 -15.55 5.81 4.97
C LEU A 120 -16.48 5.17 3.93
N ALA A 121 -17.78 5.32 4.12
CA ALA A 121 -18.76 5.01 3.08
C ALA A 121 -18.40 5.81 1.81
N GLU A 122 -18.57 5.23 0.65
CA GLU A 122 -18.25 5.83 -0.67
C GLU A 122 -16.75 6.15 -0.93
N GLU A 123 -15.85 5.80 -0.02
CA GLU A 123 -14.42 6.02 -0.16
C GLU A 123 -13.72 4.79 -0.74
N CYS A 124 -12.94 5.00 -1.82
CA CYS A 124 -11.90 4.10 -2.27
C CYS A 124 -10.56 4.62 -1.76
N TYR A 125 -9.93 3.90 -0.84
CA TYR A 125 -8.66 4.29 -0.23
C TYR A 125 -7.49 3.54 -0.86
N ILE A 126 -6.50 4.26 -1.36
CA ILE A 126 -5.23 3.69 -1.83
C ILE A 126 -4.36 3.42 -0.61
N ALA A 127 -4.25 2.15 -0.23
CA ALA A 127 -3.54 1.73 0.98
C ALA A 127 -2.02 1.78 0.81
N ASP A 128 -1.54 1.36 -0.34
CA ASP A 128 -0.12 1.46 -0.70
C ASP A 128 0.07 1.54 -2.22
N VAL A 129 1.18 2.15 -2.63
CA VAL A 129 1.70 2.12 -3.98
C VAL A 129 3.21 2.05 -3.93
N ALA A 130 3.80 1.06 -4.61
CA ALA A 130 5.24 0.88 -4.67
C ALA A 130 5.70 0.61 -6.11
N VAL A 131 6.85 1.17 -6.48
CA VAL A 131 7.49 0.99 -7.79
C VAL A 131 8.93 0.59 -7.56
N HIS A 132 9.36 -0.44 -8.29
CA HIS A 132 10.74 -0.93 -8.26
C HIS A 132 11.74 0.22 -8.49
N PRO A 133 12.82 0.34 -7.72
CA PRO A 133 13.77 1.46 -7.83
C PRO A 133 14.22 1.75 -9.26
N ASP A 134 14.58 0.73 -10.02
CA ASP A 134 15.07 0.85 -11.39
C ASP A 134 13.99 1.27 -12.41
N HIS A 135 12.73 1.20 -12.01
CA HIS A 135 11.58 1.57 -12.83
C HIS A 135 10.90 2.89 -12.38
N ARG A 136 11.46 3.56 -11.38
CA ARG A 136 10.97 4.88 -10.96
C ARG A 136 11.20 5.93 -12.05
N SER A 137 10.40 7.00 -12.03
CA SER A 137 10.45 8.10 -13.03
C SER A 137 10.06 7.70 -14.46
N LYS A 138 9.59 6.48 -14.68
CA LYS A 138 9.15 5.97 -15.98
C LYS A 138 7.61 5.94 -16.13
N GLY A 139 6.88 6.65 -15.25
CA GLY A 139 5.41 6.76 -15.30
C GLY A 139 4.64 5.61 -14.63
N ILE A 140 5.30 4.57 -14.10
CA ILE A 140 4.65 3.39 -13.52
C ILE A 140 3.69 3.76 -12.38
N GLY A 141 4.13 4.62 -11.45
CA GLY A 141 3.26 5.09 -10.36
C GLY A 141 2.03 5.82 -10.85
N ARG A 142 2.15 6.64 -11.90
CA ARG A 142 1.00 7.31 -12.54
C ARG A 142 0.04 6.28 -13.14
N LEU A 143 0.54 5.29 -13.86
CA LEU A 143 -0.25 4.24 -14.49
C LEU A 143 -1.06 3.44 -13.46
N LEU A 144 -0.45 3.09 -12.32
CA LEU A 144 -1.11 2.40 -11.20
C LEU A 144 -2.21 3.26 -10.57
N LEU A 145 -1.96 4.56 -10.36
CA LEU A 145 -2.93 5.50 -9.80
C LEU A 145 -4.10 5.77 -10.76
N GLU A 146 -3.83 5.87 -12.06
CA GLU A 146 -4.86 5.98 -13.09
C GLU A 146 -5.73 4.72 -13.16
N TRP A 147 -5.12 3.54 -12.99
CA TRP A 147 -5.87 2.28 -12.86
C TRP A 147 -6.81 2.31 -11.64
N ALA A 148 -6.31 2.72 -10.45
CA ALA A 148 -7.14 2.83 -9.25
C ALA A 148 -8.31 3.81 -9.45
N GLN A 149 -8.06 4.92 -10.15
CA GLN A 149 -9.10 5.88 -10.49
C GLN A 149 -10.18 5.28 -11.42
N GLN A 150 -9.77 4.55 -12.45
CA GLN A 150 -10.71 3.89 -13.38
C GLN A 150 -11.55 2.84 -12.64
N TYR A 151 -10.92 2.06 -11.76
CA TYR A 151 -11.63 1.11 -10.91
C TYR A 151 -12.69 1.81 -10.06
N ALA A 152 -12.29 2.86 -9.34
CA ALA A 152 -13.20 3.58 -8.45
C ALA A 152 -14.34 4.30 -9.21
N LEU A 153 -14.08 4.79 -10.42
CA LEU A 153 -15.11 5.37 -11.29
C LEU A 153 -16.12 4.34 -11.82
N ALA A 154 -15.68 3.09 -12.01
CA ALA A 154 -16.56 2.01 -12.47
C ALA A 154 -17.51 1.50 -11.37
N GLU A 155 -17.19 1.76 -10.09
CA GLU A 155 -18.00 1.36 -8.94
C GLU A 155 -19.01 2.46 -8.56
N PRO A 156 -20.34 2.24 -8.76
CA PRO A 156 -21.34 3.27 -8.51
C PRO A 156 -21.41 3.76 -7.06
N SER A 157 -21.04 2.91 -6.11
CA SER A 157 -21.04 3.21 -4.68
C SER A 157 -19.89 4.10 -4.23
N LEU A 158 -18.85 4.31 -5.06
CA LEU A 158 -17.69 5.10 -4.72
C LEU A 158 -17.79 6.51 -5.33
N SER A 159 -17.50 7.51 -4.52
CA SER A 159 -17.51 8.92 -4.92
C SER A 159 -16.19 9.65 -4.63
N ILE A 160 -15.34 9.07 -3.80
CA ILE A 160 -14.07 9.65 -3.36
C ILE A 160 -12.95 8.63 -3.54
N LEU A 161 -11.84 9.05 -4.15
CA LEU A 161 -10.55 8.36 -4.12
C LEU A 161 -9.62 9.09 -3.16
N SER A 162 -8.99 8.36 -2.24
CA SER A 162 -8.18 8.95 -1.18
C SER A 162 -6.87 8.20 -0.92
N LEU A 163 -5.95 8.84 -0.23
CA LEU A 163 -4.68 8.27 0.20
C LEU A 163 -4.05 9.10 1.33
N HIS A 164 -3.05 8.52 1.99
CA HIS A 164 -2.14 9.26 2.86
C HIS A 164 -0.75 9.35 2.25
N VAL A 165 -0.11 10.51 2.40
CA VAL A 165 1.29 10.71 2.02
C VAL A 165 2.07 11.33 3.17
N ALA A 166 3.28 10.81 3.42
CA ALA A 166 4.20 11.36 4.40
C ALA A 166 4.69 12.74 3.97
N GLY A 167 4.80 13.67 4.92
CA GLY A 167 5.32 15.02 4.67
C GLY A 167 6.74 15.03 4.10
N THR A 168 7.54 14.01 4.44
CA THR A 168 8.88 13.79 3.91
C THR A 168 8.93 13.22 2.49
N ASN A 169 7.77 12.96 1.84
CA ASN A 169 7.70 12.46 0.46
C ASN A 169 7.08 13.49 -0.51
N PRO A 170 7.74 14.63 -0.76
CA PRO A 170 7.20 15.70 -1.63
C PRO A 170 7.01 15.24 -3.07
N ARG A 171 7.82 14.29 -3.53
CA ARG A 171 7.73 13.74 -4.89
C ARG A 171 6.42 12.97 -5.11
N ALA A 172 6.03 12.13 -4.16
CA ALA A 172 4.75 11.42 -4.23
C ALA A 172 3.59 12.42 -4.14
N LYS A 173 3.67 13.39 -3.22
CA LYS A 173 2.66 14.45 -3.08
C LYS A 173 2.47 15.20 -4.39
N GLN A 174 3.54 15.63 -5.05
CA GLN A 174 3.48 16.30 -6.35
C GLN A 174 2.81 15.43 -7.43
N LEU A 175 3.10 14.11 -7.46
CA LEU A 175 2.44 13.19 -8.39
C LEU A 175 0.93 13.12 -8.14
N TYR A 176 0.51 13.07 -6.87
CA TYR A 176 -0.91 13.05 -6.51
C TYR A 176 -1.61 14.36 -6.87
N GLU A 177 -0.98 15.51 -6.62
CA GLU A 177 -1.51 16.83 -7.04
C GLU A 177 -1.68 16.93 -8.55
N GLN A 178 -0.72 16.42 -9.35
CA GLN A 178 -0.85 16.33 -10.81
C GLN A 178 -2.00 15.42 -11.27
N LEU A 179 -2.43 14.49 -10.43
CA LEU A 179 -3.60 13.61 -10.65
C LEU A 179 -4.87 14.16 -9.99
N SER A 180 -4.90 15.47 -9.67
CA SER A 180 -6.04 16.17 -9.11
C SER A 180 -6.46 15.72 -7.70
N PHE A 181 -5.52 15.15 -6.92
CA PHE A 181 -5.72 15.02 -5.49
C PHE A 181 -5.42 16.37 -4.82
N SER A 182 -6.21 16.72 -3.83
CA SER A 182 -5.99 17.88 -2.96
C SER A 182 -5.81 17.44 -1.52
N THR A 183 -4.95 18.15 -0.77
CA THR A 183 -4.80 17.88 0.67
C THR A 183 -6.08 18.33 1.37
N HIS A 184 -6.77 17.36 2.00
CA HIS A 184 -7.98 17.60 2.77
C HIS A 184 -7.66 17.89 4.22
N ILE A 185 -6.76 17.07 4.82
CA ILE A 185 -6.34 17.22 6.22
C ILE A 185 -4.82 17.01 6.27
N GLN A 186 -4.17 17.82 7.11
CA GLN A 186 -2.79 17.59 7.53
C GLN A 186 -2.82 17.13 8.98
N GLU A 187 -2.35 15.92 9.21
CA GLU A 187 -2.31 15.29 10.53
C GLU A 187 -0.90 15.30 11.09
N TYR A 188 -0.81 15.49 12.40
CA TYR A 188 0.43 15.25 13.14
C TYR A 188 0.18 14.15 14.18
N SER A 189 1.02 13.12 14.17
CA SER A 189 0.93 12.02 15.12
C SER A 189 2.28 11.77 15.80
N ILE A 190 2.33 11.95 17.11
CA ILE A 190 3.51 11.67 17.92
C ILE A 190 3.88 10.18 17.85
N LEU A 191 2.87 9.28 17.84
CA LEU A 191 3.11 7.84 17.72
C LEU A 191 3.73 7.50 16.37
N ARG A 192 3.18 8.01 15.25
CA ARG A 192 3.78 7.80 13.92
C ARG A 192 5.18 8.40 13.83
N HIS A 193 5.42 9.55 14.47
CA HIS A 193 6.76 10.15 14.54
C HIS A 193 7.74 9.23 15.28
N PHE A 194 7.35 8.69 16.43
CA PHE A 194 8.19 7.78 17.20
C PHE A 194 8.49 6.48 16.44
N PHE A 195 7.50 5.91 15.77
CA PHE A 195 7.63 4.62 15.07
C PHE A 195 8.32 4.76 13.70
N PHE A 196 8.07 5.83 12.96
CA PHE A 196 8.48 5.94 11.55
C PHE A 196 9.42 7.10 11.28
N ASN A 197 9.81 7.85 12.30
CA ASN A 197 10.51 9.15 12.17
C ASN A 197 9.75 10.12 11.22
N GLU A 198 8.41 9.99 11.17
CA GLU A 198 7.52 10.76 10.31
C GLU A 198 6.25 11.13 11.07
N GLY A 199 6.19 12.39 11.51
CA GLY A 199 5.05 12.89 12.29
C GLY A 199 3.95 13.50 11.44
N THR A 200 4.30 14.08 10.30
CA THR A 200 3.38 14.83 9.45
C THR A 200 2.86 13.97 8.30
N TRP A 201 1.56 13.85 8.20
CA TRP A 201 0.89 13.12 7.15
C TRP A 201 -0.18 13.98 6.49
N HIS A 202 -0.28 13.89 5.17
CA HIS A 202 -1.33 14.55 4.40
C HIS A 202 -2.34 13.51 3.95
N TYR A 203 -3.58 13.64 4.43
CA TYR A 203 -4.71 12.94 3.86
C TYR A 203 -5.15 13.72 2.63
N MET A 204 -5.05 13.07 1.48
CA MET A 204 -5.37 13.67 0.19
C MET A 204 -6.57 12.97 -0.43
N THR A 205 -7.46 13.73 -1.03
CA THR A 205 -8.68 13.24 -1.66
C THR A 205 -8.84 13.76 -3.07
N ARG A 206 -9.53 12.98 -3.88
CA ARG A 206 -10.00 13.34 -5.21
C ARG A 206 -11.46 12.94 -5.34
N LYS A 207 -12.35 13.89 -5.69
CA LYS A 207 -13.73 13.59 -6.05
C LYS A 207 -13.78 12.88 -7.38
N LEU A 208 -14.57 11.80 -7.49
CA LEU A 208 -14.74 10.99 -8.69
C LEU A 208 -15.95 11.42 -9.53
N LYS A 209 -16.95 11.96 -8.86
CA LYS A 209 -18.21 12.43 -9.47
C LYS A 209 -18.42 13.87 -9.05
N SER A 210 -18.77 14.70 -10.00
CA SER A 210 -19.21 16.10 -9.80
C SER A 210 -20.72 16.14 -9.70
#